data_38a528b63d279de86f6a240275789547
#
_entry.id   38a528b63d279de86f6a240275789547
#
_cell.length_a   1.000
_cell.length_b   1.000
_cell.length_c   1.000
_cell.angle_alpha   90.00
_cell.angle_beta   90.00
_cell.angle_gamma   90.00
#
_symmetry.space_group_name_H-M   'P 1'
#
loop_
_entity.id
_entity.type
_entity.pdbx_description
1 polymer ?
#
loop_
_entity_poly.entity_id
_entity_poly.type
_entity_poly.pdbx_seq_one_letter_code
_entity_poly.pdbx_strand_id
1 'polypeptide(L)'
;QAASIDKALASQKAADNIETTVNADAIGQLPDANVSESLQRLPGVSIERDQGEGRFVRVRGLAPDFNAATINGIQTPAPEADKRAVALDVVPADLIESLTVVKSLTPDMDANSLGGTIEVKTLSAFDRDGYYLSLSGKGSYNDNVDETSPELSMAASNQFSIGDGDRNLGIAGGISWGKRDFGSDNVETGGAWDFDSGNALEEFEQRDYAITRERLGMALNFDYLLSDNTSLYLRTLYSRFTDNEIRQANIFEFDEAMVAGQRGDVAVAKELKDREETQEISSFVFGGQHFWGDDWIMDFQAGYSTASEKTPQEINATFETDDDLANGGFSNTRKPLLLAPDGFADAGNYSLAEIEEANSDTEDTQTDLKLDFTRQLYWNDQPASIKFGAKLSQRDKEGDVNIWTHEPDASLTDYRENVDYALGPFGPGINSSVSSLLGDGEFQVVDSAIE
;
A
#
# COMPACT_ATOMS: atom_id res chain seq x y z
N GLN A 1 -8.33 17.14 -19.79
CA GLN A 1 -9.40 16.61 -18.88
C GLN A 1 -10.61 16.10 -19.66
N ALA A 2 -11.24 16.93 -20.53
CA ALA A 2 -12.41 16.47 -21.29
C ALA A 2 -12.10 15.25 -22.14
N ALA A 3 -11.00 15.23 -22.91
CA ALA A 3 -10.60 14.11 -23.74
C ALA A 3 -10.30 12.83 -22.92
N SER A 4 -9.73 12.96 -21.73
CA SER A 4 -9.45 11.84 -20.83
C SER A 4 -10.75 11.24 -20.25
N ILE A 5 -11.70 12.09 -19.88
CA ILE A 5 -13.02 11.66 -19.42
C ILE A 5 -13.80 10.98 -20.57
N ASP A 6 -13.75 11.57 -21.76
CA ASP A 6 -14.40 11.01 -22.96
C ASP A 6 -13.80 9.64 -23.32
N LYS A 7 -12.46 9.47 -23.25
CA LYS A 7 -11.78 8.19 -23.48
C LYS A 7 -12.23 7.15 -22.42
N ALA A 8 -12.30 7.52 -21.14
CA ALA A 8 -12.75 6.62 -20.08
C ALA A 8 -14.22 6.21 -20.25
N LEU A 9 -15.09 7.14 -20.59
CA LEU A 9 -16.51 6.85 -20.87
C LEU A 9 -16.71 5.99 -22.11
N ALA A 10 -15.87 6.21 -23.15
CA ALA A 10 -15.90 5.39 -24.36
C ALA A 10 -15.47 3.95 -24.06
N SER A 11 -14.42 3.75 -23.25
CA SER A 11 -14.00 2.42 -22.78
C SER A 11 -15.12 1.71 -22.04
N GLN A 12 -15.70 2.37 -21.02
CA GLN A 12 -16.81 1.79 -20.25
C GLN A 12 -18.05 1.45 -21.12
N LYS A 13 -18.31 2.27 -22.13
CA LYS A 13 -19.46 2.04 -23.03
C LYS A 13 -19.21 0.89 -24.01
N ALA A 14 -17.95 0.65 -24.38
CA ALA A 14 -17.54 -0.43 -25.28
C ALA A 14 -17.32 -1.76 -24.56
N ALA A 15 -17.21 -1.75 -23.23
CA ALA A 15 -16.96 -2.94 -22.44
C ALA A 15 -18.17 -3.89 -22.42
N ASP A 16 -17.89 -5.19 -22.51
CA ASP A 16 -18.87 -6.26 -22.39
C ASP A 16 -19.21 -6.60 -20.92
N ASN A 17 -18.55 -5.92 -19.98
CA ASN A 17 -18.65 -6.12 -18.54
C ASN A 17 -18.99 -4.81 -17.80
N ILE A 18 -19.13 -4.90 -16.49
CA ILE A 18 -19.29 -3.71 -15.63
C ILE A 18 -17.91 -3.28 -15.17
N GLU A 19 -17.37 -2.23 -15.76
CA GLU A 19 -16.09 -1.65 -15.40
C GLU A 19 -16.18 -0.13 -15.19
N THR A 20 -15.15 0.40 -14.53
CA THR A 20 -14.96 1.84 -14.37
C THR A 20 -13.48 2.16 -14.57
N THR A 21 -13.20 3.08 -15.48
CA THR A 21 -11.83 3.44 -15.86
C THR A 21 -11.54 4.90 -15.52
N VAL A 22 -10.31 5.16 -15.10
CA VAL A 22 -9.72 6.50 -14.98
C VAL A 22 -8.38 6.53 -15.72
N ASN A 23 -8.12 7.60 -16.47
CA ASN A 23 -6.90 7.74 -17.27
C ASN A 23 -5.91 8.72 -16.63
N ALA A 24 -4.64 8.64 -17.01
CA ALA A 24 -3.49 9.38 -16.47
C ALA A 24 -3.69 10.89 -16.34
N ASP A 25 -4.30 11.55 -17.36
CA ASP A 25 -4.56 12.98 -17.31
C ASP A 25 -5.51 13.39 -16.17
N ALA A 26 -6.33 12.46 -15.68
CA ALA A 26 -7.16 12.68 -14.49
C ALA A 26 -6.41 12.28 -13.21
N ILE A 27 -5.51 11.31 -13.26
CA ILE A 27 -4.69 10.84 -12.14
C ILE A 27 -3.64 11.92 -11.77
N GLY A 28 -2.84 12.38 -12.74
CA GLY A 28 -1.71 13.30 -12.51
C GLY A 28 -2.07 14.74 -12.13
N GLN A 29 -3.36 15.13 -12.15
CA GLN A 29 -3.83 16.46 -11.75
C GLN A 29 -4.26 16.56 -10.28
N LEU A 30 -4.27 15.45 -9.59
CA LEU A 30 -4.68 15.36 -8.21
C LEU A 30 -3.45 15.01 -7.34
N PRO A 31 -3.40 15.42 -6.10
CA PRO A 31 -2.25 15.18 -5.23
C PRO A 31 -2.20 13.71 -4.73
N ASP A 32 -2.43 12.76 -5.64
CA ASP A 32 -2.42 11.34 -5.32
C ASP A 32 -0.97 10.86 -5.29
N ALA A 33 -0.53 10.36 -4.15
CA ALA A 33 0.81 9.84 -3.98
C ALA A 33 0.99 8.46 -4.65
N ASN A 34 -0.08 7.67 -4.71
CA ASN A 34 -0.05 6.29 -5.19
C ASN A 34 -1.34 5.88 -5.93
N VAL A 35 -1.34 4.67 -6.46
CA VAL A 35 -2.46 4.11 -7.22
C VAL A 35 -3.72 3.94 -6.39
N SER A 36 -3.61 3.53 -5.11
CA SER A 36 -4.77 3.33 -4.23
C SER A 36 -5.57 4.62 -4.03
N GLU A 37 -4.89 5.75 -3.82
CA GLU A 37 -5.54 7.06 -3.66
C GLU A 37 -6.35 7.46 -4.90
N SER A 38 -5.81 7.18 -6.09
CA SER A 38 -6.49 7.46 -7.35
C SER A 38 -7.77 6.62 -7.53
N LEU A 39 -7.74 5.38 -7.05
CA LEU A 39 -8.86 4.44 -7.16
C LEU A 39 -10.04 4.79 -6.23
N GLN A 40 -9.80 5.49 -5.12
CA GLN A 40 -10.86 5.87 -4.16
C GLN A 40 -12.00 6.67 -4.81
N ARG A 41 -11.73 7.37 -5.92
CA ARG A 41 -12.73 8.19 -6.62
C ARG A 41 -13.68 7.39 -7.49
N LEU A 42 -13.38 6.11 -7.72
CA LEU A 42 -14.21 5.27 -8.59
C LEU A 42 -15.46 4.78 -7.83
N PRO A 43 -16.63 4.78 -8.46
CA PRO A 43 -17.86 4.31 -7.82
C PRO A 43 -17.75 2.87 -7.33
N GLY A 44 -18.12 2.63 -6.06
CA GLY A 44 -18.09 1.30 -5.44
C GLY A 44 -16.69 0.82 -5.07
N VAL A 45 -15.73 1.74 -5.00
CA VAL A 45 -14.38 1.51 -4.52
C VAL A 45 -14.17 2.30 -3.24
N SER A 46 -13.55 1.68 -2.25
CA SER A 46 -13.03 2.32 -1.04
C SER A 46 -11.63 1.80 -0.77
N ILE A 47 -10.86 2.51 0.02
CA ILE A 47 -9.50 2.12 0.37
C ILE A 47 -9.37 1.92 1.87
N GLU A 48 -8.53 0.99 2.24
CA GLU A 48 -7.97 0.89 3.57
C GLU A 48 -6.75 1.78 3.65
N ARG A 49 -6.64 2.50 4.76
CA ARG A 49 -5.53 3.42 4.99
C ARG A 49 -4.61 2.84 6.05
N ASP A 50 -3.33 3.03 5.82
CA ASP A 50 -2.29 2.78 6.78
C ASP A 50 -1.57 4.10 7.05
N GLN A 51 -1.59 4.55 8.30
CA GLN A 51 -1.01 5.83 8.76
C GLN A 51 -1.36 7.03 7.84
N GLY A 52 -2.63 7.08 7.41
CA GLY A 52 -3.18 8.16 6.58
C GLY A 52 -3.00 7.99 5.07
N GLU A 53 -2.21 7.04 4.59
CA GLU A 53 -2.06 6.72 3.17
C GLU A 53 -2.95 5.55 2.74
N GLY A 54 -3.50 5.62 1.52
CA GLY A 54 -4.28 4.53 0.95
C GLY A 54 -3.35 3.37 0.55
N ARG A 55 -3.57 2.18 1.09
CA ARG A 55 -2.76 0.98 0.87
C ARG A 55 -3.53 -0.09 0.10
N PHE A 56 -4.58 -0.62 0.67
CA PHE A 56 -5.38 -1.66 0.05
C PHE A 56 -6.69 -1.15 -0.50
N VAL A 57 -7.20 -1.82 -1.54
CA VAL A 57 -8.42 -1.44 -2.24
C VAL A 57 -9.53 -2.43 -1.94
N ARG A 58 -10.70 -1.90 -1.55
CA ARG A 58 -11.95 -2.64 -1.38
C ARG A 58 -12.88 -2.38 -2.55
N VAL A 59 -13.31 -3.41 -3.23
CA VAL A 59 -14.29 -3.30 -4.31
C VAL A 59 -15.63 -3.84 -3.82
N ARG A 60 -16.68 -3.03 -3.94
CA ARG A 60 -18.05 -3.37 -3.51
C ARG A 60 -18.16 -3.75 -2.03
N GLY A 61 -17.31 -3.19 -1.18
CA GLY A 61 -17.29 -3.44 0.27
C GLY A 61 -16.68 -4.77 0.70
N LEU A 62 -16.17 -5.58 -0.23
CA LEU A 62 -15.45 -6.83 0.10
C LEU A 62 -14.03 -6.51 0.52
N ALA A 63 -13.48 -7.31 1.45
CA ALA A 63 -12.12 -7.16 1.92
C ALA A 63 -11.10 -7.25 0.76
N PRO A 64 -9.93 -6.61 0.89
CA PRO A 64 -8.93 -6.54 -0.18
C PRO A 64 -8.50 -7.91 -0.73
N ASP A 65 -8.39 -8.93 0.12
CA ASP A 65 -8.01 -10.30 -0.29
C ASP A 65 -9.01 -10.99 -1.23
N PHE A 66 -10.23 -10.48 -1.33
CA PHE A 66 -11.22 -10.94 -2.31
C PHE A 66 -11.14 -10.23 -3.66
N ASN A 67 -10.20 -9.31 -3.83
CA ASN A 67 -9.93 -8.61 -5.08
C ASN A 67 -8.65 -9.16 -5.72
N ALA A 68 -8.52 -8.96 -7.03
CA ALA A 68 -7.29 -9.22 -7.76
C ALA A 68 -6.73 -7.92 -8.32
N ALA A 69 -5.43 -7.83 -8.47
CA ALA A 69 -4.76 -6.76 -9.17
C ALA A 69 -3.93 -7.33 -10.33
N THR A 70 -3.96 -6.65 -11.47
CA THR A 70 -3.15 -6.97 -12.62
C THR A 70 -2.34 -5.75 -13.06
N ILE A 71 -1.10 -5.98 -13.48
CA ILE A 71 -0.28 -4.97 -14.14
C ILE A 71 -0.07 -5.41 -15.59
N ASN A 72 -0.55 -4.59 -16.53
CA ASN A 72 -0.49 -4.88 -17.97
C ASN A 72 -1.09 -6.27 -18.34
N GLY A 73 -2.16 -6.69 -17.64
CA GLY A 73 -2.88 -7.93 -17.89
C GLY A 73 -2.33 -9.19 -17.22
N ILE A 74 -1.23 -9.09 -16.46
CA ILE A 74 -0.66 -10.17 -15.66
C ILE A 74 -1.02 -9.96 -14.21
N GLN A 75 -1.38 -11.03 -13.51
CA GLN A 75 -1.67 -10.97 -12.09
C GLN A 75 -0.44 -10.52 -11.31
N THR A 76 -0.61 -9.52 -10.46
CA THR A 76 0.45 -9.02 -9.59
C THR A 76 0.46 -9.85 -8.32
N PRO A 77 1.60 -10.42 -7.93
CA PRO A 77 1.76 -11.06 -6.63
C PRO A 77 1.72 -10.04 -5.48
N ALA A 78 1.49 -10.53 -4.27
CA ALA A 78 1.40 -9.72 -3.05
C ALA A 78 2.71 -9.82 -2.25
N PRO A 79 3.35 -8.68 -1.90
CA PRO A 79 4.61 -8.71 -1.16
C PRO A 79 4.45 -9.24 0.27
N GLU A 80 3.40 -8.88 0.99
CA GLU A 80 3.18 -9.26 2.38
C GLU A 80 2.91 -10.76 2.55
N ALA A 81 3.51 -11.36 3.58
CA ALA A 81 3.48 -12.81 3.82
C ALA A 81 2.06 -13.38 3.98
N ASP A 82 1.25 -12.72 4.79
CA ASP A 82 -0.10 -13.15 5.19
C ASP A 82 -1.22 -12.62 4.29
N LYS A 83 -0.89 -11.77 3.29
CA LYS A 83 -1.85 -11.14 2.39
C LYS A 83 -1.87 -11.79 1.02
N ARG A 84 -3.04 -11.74 0.42
CA ARG A 84 -3.25 -11.96 -1.00
C ARG A 84 -3.47 -10.64 -1.75
N ALA A 85 -3.94 -9.64 -1.05
CA ALA A 85 -4.15 -8.31 -1.55
C ALA A 85 -2.83 -7.65 -1.94
N VAL A 86 -2.82 -6.97 -3.08
CA VAL A 86 -1.65 -6.19 -3.53
C VAL A 86 -1.68 -4.82 -2.86
N ALA A 87 -0.60 -4.46 -2.19
CA ALA A 87 -0.38 -3.14 -1.65
C ALA A 87 -0.10 -2.16 -2.80
N LEU A 88 -1.13 -1.47 -3.29
CA LEU A 88 -1.02 -0.57 -4.45
C LEU A 88 -0.40 0.79 -4.11
N ASP A 89 -0.08 1.06 -2.85
CA ASP A 89 0.73 2.20 -2.41
C ASP A 89 2.19 2.08 -2.84
N VAL A 90 2.67 0.87 -3.09
CA VAL A 90 4.01 0.61 -3.66
C VAL A 90 4.14 1.19 -5.07
N VAL A 91 3.05 1.26 -5.87
CA VAL A 91 3.08 1.67 -7.28
C VAL A 91 2.84 3.17 -7.43
N PRO A 92 3.82 3.96 -7.93
CA PRO A 92 3.65 5.39 -8.17
C PRO A 92 2.61 5.69 -9.26
N ALA A 93 1.74 6.66 -9.00
CA ALA A 93 0.68 7.05 -9.92
C ALA A 93 1.20 7.68 -11.24
N ASP A 94 2.37 8.31 -11.22
CA ASP A 94 2.95 9.02 -12.38
C ASP A 94 3.36 8.11 -13.55
N LEU A 95 3.48 6.78 -13.33
CA LEU A 95 3.86 5.80 -14.35
C LEU A 95 2.67 5.12 -15.03
N ILE A 96 1.46 5.46 -14.63
CA ILE A 96 0.24 4.76 -15.01
C ILE A 96 -0.48 5.52 -16.13
N GLU A 97 -0.89 4.82 -17.18
CA GLU A 97 -1.75 5.36 -18.25
C GLU A 97 -3.22 5.29 -17.88
N SER A 98 -3.65 4.15 -17.32
CA SER A 98 -5.03 4.00 -16.90
C SER A 98 -5.18 2.99 -15.76
N LEU A 99 -6.21 3.21 -14.95
CA LEU A 99 -6.68 2.32 -13.90
C LEU A 99 -8.10 1.91 -14.22
N THR A 100 -8.36 0.61 -14.28
CA THR A 100 -9.70 0.07 -14.53
C THR A 100 -10.10 -0.86 -13.40
N VAL A 101 -11.29 -0.66 -12.84
CA VAL A 101 -11.88 -1.59 -11.87
C VAL A 101 -12.99 -2.36 -12.57
N VAL A 102 -12.71 -3.63 -12.83
CA VAL A 102 -13.66 -4.59 -13.43
C VAL A 102 -14.46 -5.22 -12.30
N LYS A 103 -15.78 -5.02 -12.35
CA LYS A 103 -16.72 -5.47 -11.30
C LYS A 103 -17.49 -6.73 -11.68
N SER A 104 -17.49 -7.11 -12.94
CA SER A 104 -18.05 -8.37 -13.41
C SER A 104 -17.10 -9.01 -14.41
N LEU A 105 -16.64 -10.22 -14.07
CA LEU A 105 -15.66 -10.94 -14.88
C LEU A 105 -16.31 -11.53 -16.14
N THR A 106 -15.60 -11.47 -17.25
CA THR A 106 -15.91 -12.21 -18.47
C THR A 106 -15.17 -13.55 -18.48
N PRO A 107 -15.61 -14.54 -19.28
CA PRO A 107 -15.02 -15.88 -19.29
C PRO A 107 -13.54 -15.95 -19.68
N ASP A 108 -12.99 -14.91 -20.32
CA ASP A 108 -11.58 -14.77 -20.70
C ASP A 108 -10.70 -14.11 -19.62
N MET A 109 -11.30 -13.74 -18.50
CA MET A 109 -10.61 -13.20 -17.32
C MET A 109 -10.39 -14.27 -16.27
N ASP A 110 -9.42 -14.03 -15.40
CA ASP A 110 -9.15 -14.91 -14.25
C ASP A 110 -10.30 -14.88 -13.24
N ALA A 111 -10.86 -16.05 -12.89
CA ALA A 111 -11.94 -16.18 -11.93
C ALA A 111 -11.45 -16.25 -10.47
N ASN A 112 -10.43 -15.47 -10.13
CA ASN A 112 -9.75 -15.50 -8.82
C ASN A 112 -10.12 -14.31 -7.92
N SER A 113 -11.11 -13.52 -8.29
CA SER A 113 -11.63 -12.41 -7.48
C SER A 113 -13.15 -12.49 -7.31
N LEU A 114 -13.65 -12.15 -6.12
CA LEU A 114 -15.08 -12.04 -5.81
C LEU A 114 -15.57 -10.59 -5.85
N GLY A 115 -14.73 -9.67 -5.41
CA GLY A 115 -15.03 -8.23 -5.39
C GLY A 115 -14.91 -7.60 -6.77
N GLY A 116 -13.78 -7.82 -7.40
CA GLY A 116 -13.44 -7.29 -8.71
C GLY A 116 -11.94 -7.39 -8.99
N THR A 117 -11.57 -7.04 -10.21
CA THR A 117 -10.18 -6.98 -10.64
C THR A 117 -9.77 -5.54 -10.90
N ILE A 118 -8.65 -5.14 -10.34
CA ILE A 118 -8.03 -3.84 -10.56
C ILE A 118 -6.97 -4.02 -11.65
N GLU A 119 -7.16 -3.37 -12.79
CA GLU A 119 -6.21 -3.40 -13.89
C GLU A 119 -5.41 -2.11 -13.92
N VAL A 120 -4.09 -2.22 -13.79
CA VAL A 120 -3.13 -1.14 -13.91
C VAL A 120 -2.45 -1.24 -15.27
N LYS A 121 -2.58 -0.20 -16.10
CA LYS A 121 -1.88 -0.13 -17.39
C LYS A 121 -0.83 0.96 -17.33
N THR A 122 0.40 0.60 -17.71
CA THR A 122 1.51 1.55 -17.83
C THR A 122 1.50 2.24 -19.18
N LEU A 123 2.24 3.35 -19.29
CA LEU A 123 2.30 4.22 -20.46
C LEU A 123 2.60 3.45 -21.76
N SER A 124 1.92 3.83 -22.87
CA SER A 124 2.27 3.42 -24.23
C SER A 124 2.52 4.64 -25.11
N ALA A 125 3.47 4.52 -26.05
CA ALA A 125 3.75 5.60 -27.01
C ALA A 125 2.66 5.75 -28.06
N PHE A 126 1.86 4.70 -28.30
CA PHE A 126 0.73 4.75 -29.24
C PHE A 126 -0.56 5.32 -28.65
N ASP A 127 -0.58 5.56 -27.34
CA ASP A 127 -1.72 6.25 -26.70
C ASP A 127 -1.75 7.76 -27.00
N ARG A 128 -0.67 8.30 -27.57
CA ARG A 128 -0.49 9.75 -27.86
C ARG A 128 0.12 9.96 -29.25
N ASP A 129 -0.23 11.08 -29.87
CA ASP A 129 0.36 11.47 -31.14
C ASP A 129 1.72 12.16 -30.93
N GLY A 130 2.80 11.56 -31.48
CA GLY A 130 4.12 12.15 -31.52
C GLY A 130 4.89 12.15 -30.19
N TYR A 131 5.81 13.10 -30.04
CA TYR A 131 6.66 13.24 -28.87
C TYR A 131 5.87 13.75 -27.65
N TYR A 132 6.05 13.09 -26.53
CA TYR A 132 5.53 13.50 -25.24
C TYR A 132 6.64 13.58 -24.20
N LEU A 133 6.62 14.61 -23.36
CA LEU A 133 7.48 14.77 -22.20
C LEU A 133 6.68 15.42 -21.08
N SER A 134 6.70 14.81 -19.92
CA SER A 134 6.18 15.35 -18.67
C SER A 134 7.29 15.38 -17.62
N LEU A 135 7.41 16.49 -16.94
CA LEU A 135 8.30 16.67 -15.79
C LEU A 135 7.45 17.22 -14.65
N SER A 136 7.53 16.59 -13.50
CA SER A 136 6.83 17.04 -12.29
C SER A 136 7.80 17.14 -11.13
N GLY A 137 7.63 18.18 -10.33
CA GLY A 137 8.29 18.33 -9.04
C GLY A 137 7.26 18.82 -8.03
N LYS A 138 7.14 18.11 -6.92
CA LYS A 138 6.25 18.46 -5.82
C LYS A 138 7.08 18.56 -4.52
N GLY A 139 6.58 19.33 -3.58
CA GLY A 139 7.11 19.41 -2.23
C GLY A 139 5.96 19.54 -1.27
N SER A 140 6.01 18.81 -0.17
CA SER A 140 5.08 18.95 0.94
C SER A 140 5.84 19.20 2.23
N TYR A 141 5.19 19.81 3.19
CA TYR A 141 5.74 20.07 4.51
C TYR A 141 4.80 19.45 5.54
N ASN A 142 5.36 18.73 6.50
CA ASN A 142 4.62 18.14 7.60
C ASN A 142 5.01 18.84 8.91
N ASP A 143 4.02 19.48 9.55
CA ASP A 143 4.20 20.30 10.74
C ASP A 143 4.48 19.45 12.01
N ASN A 144 4.03 18.18 12.03
CA ASN A 144 4.25 17.30 13.19
C ASN A 144 5.71 16.92 13.38
N VAL A 145 6.45 16.78 12.29
CA VAL A 145 7.88 16.38 12.31
C VAL A 145 8.81 17.48 11.82
N ASP A 146 8.28 18.68 11.45
CA ASP A 146 9.03 19.84 10.92
C ASP A 146 9.90 19.51 9.70
N GLU A 147 9.41 18.61 8.82
CA GLU A 147 10.15 18.08 7.69
C GLU A 147 9.52 18.42 6.34
N THR A 148 10.38 18.54 5.32
CA THR A 148 9.98 18.78 3.92
C THR A 148 10.25 17.57 3.06
N SER A 149 9.22 17.13 2.35
CA SER A 149 9.19 15.90 1.55
C SER A 149 9.19 16.23 0.05
N PRO A 150 10.27 15.94 -0.69
CA PRO A 150 10.35 16.14 -2.13
C PRO A 150 9.79 14.94 -2.92
N GLU A 151 9.21 15.24 -4.09
CA GLU A 151 8.78 14.26 -5.07
C GLU A 151 9.12 14.73 -6.49
N LEU A 152 9.74 13.88 -7.29
CA LEU A 152 10.16 14.17 -8.66
C LEU A 152 9.71 13.06 -9.60
N SER A 153 9.13 13.41 -10.74
CA SER A 153 8.81 12.45 -11.78
C SER A 153 9.09 12.95 -13.17
N MET A 154 9.39 12.02 -14.06
CA MET A 154 9.61 12.24 -15.48
C MET A 154 8.95 11.11 -16.26
N ALA A 155 8.19 11.46 -17.31
CA ALA A 155 7.67 10.51 -18.28
C ALA A 155 7.87 11.04 -19.68
N ALA A 156 8.25 10.16 -20.60
CA ALA A 156 8.46 10.51 -22.00
C ALA A 156 8.00 9.38 -22.92
N SER A 157 7.50 9.74 -24.11
CA SER A 157 7.21 8.79 -25.17
C SER A 157 7.43 9.38 -26.54
N ASN A 158 7.76 8.53 -27.50
CA ASN A 158 7.87 8.90 -28.91
C ASN A 158 7.65 7.70 -29.82
N GLN A 159 7.34 7.99 -31.09
CA GLN A 159 7.17 7.00 -32.13
C GLN A 159 8.29 7.17 -33.17
N PHE A 160 8.86 6.08 -33.61
CA PHE A 160 9.97 6.00 -34.56
C PHE A 160 9.62 5.15 -35.75
N SER A 161 10.20 5.43 -36.89
CA SER A 161 10.10 4.63 -38.12
C SER A 161 11.31 3.69 -38.21
N ILE A 162 11.06 2.39 -38.31
CA ILE A 162 12.11 1.37 -38.47
C ILE A 162 11.82 0.57 -39.74
N GLY A 163 12.87 0.38 -40.59
CA GLY A 163 12.73 -0.24 -41.88
C GLY A 163 11.85 0.58 -42.81
N ASP A 164 10.92 -0.07 -43.48
CA ASP A 164 9.97 0.55 -44.40
C ASP A 164 8.67 1.02 -43.71
N GLY A 165 8.54 0.82 -42.39
CA GLY A 165 7.36 1.19 -41.61
C GLY A 165 7.35 2.67 -41.21
N ASP A 166 6.19 3.33 -41.29
CA ASP A 166 6.02 4.68 -40.77
C ASP A 166 5.56 4.65 -39.30
N ARG A 167 6.33 5.26 -38.40
CA ARG A 167 6.06 5.35 -36.97
C ARG A 167 5.64 4.02 -36.33
N ASN A 168 6.32 2.97 -36.71
CA ASN A 168 5.98 1.58 -36.35
C ASN A 168 6.63 1.09 -35.06
N LEU A 169 7.55 1.86 -34.46
CA LEU A 169 8.11 1.58 -33.14
C LEU A 169 7.72 2.69 -32.15
N GLY A 170 6.98 2.32 -31.13
CA GLY A 170 6.69 3.18 -29.99
C GLY A 170 7.61 2.87 -28.81
N ILE A 171 8.16 3.89 -28.18
CA ILE A 171 8.94 3.77 -26.93
C ILE A 171 8.33 4.74 -25.92
N ALA A 172 7.94 4.25 -24.75
CA ALA A 172 7.46 5.04 -23.64
C ALA A 172 8.16 4.62 -22.36
N GLY A 173 8.46 5.57 -21.50
CA GLY A 173 9.07 5.25 -20.21
C GLY A 173 8.94 6.40 -19.23
N GLY A 174 9.21 6.08 -17.97
CA GLY A 174 9.21 7.08 -16.91
C GLY A 174 9.94 6.58 -15.67
N ILE A 175 10.27 7.55 -14.85
CA ILE A 175 10.85 7.37 -13.52
C ILE A 175 10.14 8.31 -12.55
N SER A 176 9.83 7.81 -11.37
CA SER A 176 9.28 8.60 -10.26
C SER A 176 10.06 8.27 -9.01
N TRP A 177 10.45 9.28 -8.27
CA TRP A 177 11.08 9.16 -6.96
C TRP A 177 10.45 10.16 -6.01
N GLY A 178 10.18 9.72 -4.79
CA GLY A 178 9.67 10.58 -3.74
C GLY A 178 10.12 10.10 -2.37
N LYS A 179 10.36 11.06 -1.48
CA LYS A 179 10.56 10.83 -0.06
C LYS A 179 9.48 11.57 0.70
N ARG A 180 8.88 10.95 1.70
CA ARG A 180 7.88 11.55 2.56
C ARG A 180 8.22 11.28 4.02
N ASP A 181 8.46 12.35 4.76
CA ASP A 181 8.64 12.34 6.20
C ASP A 181 7.36 12.87 6.85
N PHE A 182 6.79 12.11 7.80
CA PHE A 182 5.55 12.50 8.47
C PHE A 182 5.40 11.84 9.83
N GLY A 183 4.64 12.47 10.72
CA GLY A 183 4.27 11.95 12.02
C GLY A 183 2.76 11.77 12.12
N SER A 184 2.34 10.92 13.02
CA SER A 184 0.94 10.64 13.30
C SER A 184 0.72 10.32 14.76
N ASP A 185 -0.08 11.14 15.43
CA ASP A 185 -0.61 10.81 16.76
C ASP A 185 -1.89 9.98 16.61
N ASN A 186 -1.99 8.87 17.31
CA ASN A 186 -3.10 7.96 17.21
C ASN A 186 -3.62 7.52 18.57
N VAL A 187 -4.93 7.26 18.64
CA VAL A 187 -5.57 6.61 19.77
C VAL A 187 -6.30 5.38 19.24
N GLU A 188 -5.94 4.23 19.80
CA GLU A 188 -6.53 2.97 19.44
C GLU A 188 -7.18 2.32 20.66
N THR A 189 -8.14 1.45 20.41
CA THR A 189 -8.84 0.67 21.43
C THR A 189 -8.79 -0.82 21.12
N GLY A 190 -7.98 -1.25 20.17
CA GLY A 190 -7.73 -2.64 19.80
C GLY A 190 -8.96 -3.51 19.48
N GLY A 191 -10.16 -2.91 19.43
CA GLY A 191 -11.41 -3.65 19.38
C GLY A 191 -11.91 -4.09 20.77
N ALA A 192 -11.28 -3.63 21.84
CA ALA A 192 -11.53 -4.01 23.24
C ALA A 192 -12.76 -3.32 23.86
N TRP A 193 -13.84 -3.14 23.10
CA TRP A 193 -15.11 -2.60 23.60
C TRP A 193 -16.07 -3.71 23.98
N ASP A 194 -16.49 -3.74 25.24
CA ASP A 194 -17.64 -4.53 25.69
C ASP A 194 -18.94 -3.66 25.59
N PHE A 195 -19.68 -3.90 24.53
CA PHE A 195 -20.95 -3.19 24.27
C PHE A 195 -22.09 -3.70 25.18
N ASP A 196 -22.01 -4.91 25.70
CA ASP A 196 -23.03 -5.51 26.55
C ASP A 196 -22.94 -4.94 27.99
N SER A 197 -21.75 -4.53 28.42
CA SER A 197 -21.48 -3.91 29.73
C SER A 197 -21.53 -2.38 29.71
N GLY A 198 -22.35 -1.78 28.84
CA GLY A 198 -22.57 -0.33 28.83
C GLY A 198 -21.51 0.46 28.04
N ASN A 199 -20.93 -0.11 27.02
CA ASN A 199 -19.79 0.36 26.26
C ASN A 199 -18.56 0.56 27.18
N ALA A 200 -18.23 -0.46 27.91
CA ALA A 200 -17.01 -0.52 28.68
C ALA A 200 -15.81 -0.79 27.78
N LEU A 201 -14.65 -0.30 28.14
CA LEU A 201 -13.39 -0.45 27.42
C LEU A 201 -12.43 -1.27 28.28
N GLU A 202 -11.78 -2.24 27.69
CA GLU A 202 -10.78 -3.10 28.34
C GLU A 202 -9.36 -2.58 28.13
N GLU A 203 -9.10 -1.95 26.97
CA GLU A 203 -7.77 -1.50 26.58
C GLU A 203 -7.85 -0.13 25.89
N PHE A 204 -6.86 0.71 26.17
CA PHE A 204 -6.71 2.03 25.55
C PHE A 204 -5.25 2.25 25.20
N GLU A 205 -4.97 2.60 23.95
CA GLU A 205 -3.63 2.87 23.49
C GLU A 205 -3.46 4.30 22.97
N GLN A 206 -2.30 4.87 23.26
CA GLN A 206 -1.82 6.10 22.62
C GLN A 206 -0.55 5.76 21.86
N ARG A 207 -0.50 6.10 20.58
CA ARG A 207 0.64 5.83 19.70
C ARG A 207 1.10 7.10 19.03
N ASP A 208 2.42 7.28 18.97
CA ASP A 208 3.10 8.29 18.18
C ASP A 208 3.98 7.62 17.15
N TYR A 209 3.89 8.08 15.92
CA TYR A 209 4.63 7.55 14.78
C TYR A 209 5.49 8.63 14.17
N ALA A 210 6.78 8.33 13.98
CA ALA A 210 7.68 9.05 13.12
C ALA A 210 8.03 8.14 11.93
N ILE A 211 7.67 8.55 10.72
CA ILE A 211 7.73 7.67 9.54
C ILE A 211 8.45 8.38 8.40
N THR A 212 9.38 7.66 7.78
CA THR A 212 9.99 8.04 6.51
C THR A 212 9.64 6.99 5.45
N ARG A 213 8.95 7.41 4.39
CA ARG A 213 8.61 6.56 3.24
C ARG A 213 9.36 7.03 1.99
N GLU A 214 10.06 6.11 1.35
CA GLU A 214 10.66 6.35 0.04
C GLU A 214 10.00 5.47 -1.03
N ARG A 215 9.74 6.07 -2.20
CA ARG A 215 9.21 5.37 -3.37
C ARG A 215 10.08 5.62 -4.58
N LEU A 216 10.44 4.56 -5.27
CA LEU A 216 11.10 4.61 -6.57
C LEU A 216 10.31 3.75 -7.54
N GLY A 217 9.86 4.33 -8.63
CA GLY A 217 9.20 3.61 -9.71
C GLY A 217 9.88 3.85 -11.04
N MET A 218 9.93 2.82 -11.89
CA MET A 218 10.46 2.89 -13.24
C MET A 218 9.59 2.05 -14.17
N ALA A 219 9.36 2.56 -15.39
CA ALA A 219 8.70 1.82 -16.46
C ALA A 219 9.40 2.09 -17.78
N LEU A 220 9.55 1.05 -18.60
CA LEU A 220 10.06 1.17 -19.97
C LEU A 220 9.29 0.20 -20.86
N ASN A 221 8.58 0.75 -21.83
CA ASN A 221 7.61 0.04 -22.64
C ASN A 221 7.94 0.22 -24.13
N PHE A 222 7.75 -0.84 -24.88
CA PHE A 222 7.95 -0.89 -26.32
C PHE A 222 6.69 -1.41 -26.99
N ASP A 223 6.30 -0.78 -28.07
CA ASP A 223 5.25 -1.19 -28.97
C ASP A 223 5.82 -1.29 -30.39
N TYR A 224 5.58 -2.37 -31.08
CA TYR A 224 6.10 -2.57 -32.43
C TYR A 224 5.03 -3.09 -33.39
N LEU A 225 4.71 -2.30 -34.39
CA LEU A 225 3.88 -2.72 -35.51
C LEU A 225 4.77 -3.44 -36.52
N LEU A 226 4.86 -4.77 -36.40
CA LEU A 226 5.70 -5.61 -37.23
C LEU A 226 5.18 -5.63 -38.70
N SER A 227 3.87 -5.55 -38.85
CA SER A 227 3.16 -5.43 -40.14
C SER A 227 1.78 -4.81 -39.89
N ASP A 228 1.02 -4.56 -40.97
CA ASP A 228 -0.38 -4.08 -40.88
C ASP A 228 -1.26 -5.04 -40.04
N ASN A 229 -0.88 -6.32 -39.98
CA ASN A 229 -1.64 -7.36 -39.29
C ASN A 229 -1.03 -7.85 -37.99
N THR A 230 0.13 -7.35 -37.59
CA THR A 230 0.85 -7.88 -36.41
C THR A 230 1.40 -6.75 -35.57
N SER A 231 0.99 -6.70 -34.33
CA SER A 231 1.56 -5.84 -33.29
C SER A 231 2.18 -6.66 -32.19
N LEU A 232 3.30 -6.18 -31.66
CA LEU A 232 4.01 -6.74 -30.52
C LEU A 232 4.17 -5.67 -29.46
N TYR A 233 4.25 -6.08 -28.20
CA TYR A 233 4.59 -5.17 -27.12
C TYR A 233 5.46 -5.83 -26.05
N LEU A 234 6.27 -5.01 -25.40
CA LEU A 234 6.96 -5.34 -24.15
C LEU A 234 6.60 -4.26 -23.13
N ARG A 235 6.08 -4.66 -21.98
CA ARG A 235 5.74 -3.79 -20.86
C ARG A 235 6.59 -4.14 -19.68
N THR A 236 7.16 -3.14 -19.03
CA THR A 236 7.93 -3.34 -17.80
C THR A 236 7.48 -2.37 -16.73
N LEU A 237 7.53 -2.83 -15.49
CA LEU A 237 7.38 -2.00 -14.32
C LEU A 237 8.32 -2.52 -13.24
N TYR A 238 9.03 -1.62 -12.59
CA TYR A 238 9.72 -1.84 -11.34
C TYR A 238 9.27 -0.79 -10.34
N SER A 239 8.97 -1.21 -9.14
CA SER A 239 8.65 -0.32 -8.04
C SER A 239 9.27 -0.81 -6.75
N ARG A 240 9.84 0.12 -5.99
CA ARG A 240 10.39 -0.10 -4.66
C ARG A 240 9.79 0.91 -3.70
N PHE A 241 9.35 0.41 -2.57
CA PHE A 241 8.83 1.17 -1.45
C PHE A 241 9.63 0.81 -0.20
N THR A 242 10.13 1.80 0.52
CA THR A 242 10.81 1.61 1.81
C THR A 242 10.06 2.40 2.86
N ASP A 243 9.78 1.78 3.98
CA ASP A 243 9.10 2.34 5.15
C ASP A 243 10.00 2.20 6.37
N ASN A 244 10.47 3.32 6.88
CA ASN A 244 11.19 3.38 8.16
C ASN A 244 10.22 3.96 9.18
N GLU A 245 9.89 3.18 10.20
CA GLU A 245 8.90 3.52 11.21
C GLU A 245 9.53 3.45 12.60
N ILE A 246 9.43 4.55 13.34
CA ILE A 246 9.60 4.57 14.79
C ILE A 246 8.22 4.80 15.39
N ARG A 247 7.74 3.85 16.19
CA ARG A 247 6.49 3.96 16.93
C ARG A 247 6.75 3.92 18.42
N GLN A 248 6.22 4.89 19.14
CA GLN A 248 6.14 4.86 20.59
C GLN A 248 4.70 4.67 21.01
N ALA A 249 4.46 3.84 22.00
CA ALA A 249 3.10 3.58 22.48
C ALA A 249 3.03 3.59 24.02
N ASN A 250 1.89 4.05 24.53
CA ASN A 250 1.45 3.76 25.88
C ASN A 250 0.19 2.92 25.77
N ILE A 251 0.19 1.75 26.39
CA ILE A 251 -0.88 0.80 26.44
C ILE A 251 -1.42 0.76 27.85
N PHE A 252 -2.73 0.89 28.00
CA PHE A 252 -3.43 0.90 29.29
C PHE A 252 -4.43 -0.24 29.28
N GLU A 253 -4.16 -1.28 30.03
CA GLU A 253 -5.05 -2.43 30.24
C GLU A 253 -5.79 -2.23 31.56
N PHE A 254 -7.11 -2.13 31.52
CA PHE A 254 -7.92 -1.96 32.71
C PHE A 254 -8.18 -3.32 33.34
N ASP A 255 -7.92 -3.46 34.66
CA ASP A 255 -8.15 -4.71 35.40
C ASP A 255 -9.59 -5.22 35.26
N GLU A 256 -10.56 -4.33 35.19
CA GLU A 256 -11.94 -4.60 34.78
C GLU A 256 -12.34 -3.60 33.69
N ALA A 257 -13.09 -4.08 32.68
CA ALA A 257 -13.62 -3.20 31.65
C ALA A 257 -14.34 -1.98 32.23
N MET A 258 -13.94 -0.76 31.84
CA MET A 258 -14.42 0.48 32.42
C MET A 258 -15.37 1.23 31.52
N VAL A 259 -16.38 1.87 32.08
CA VAL A 259 -17.21 2.84 31.34
C VAL A 259 -16.60 4.24 31.41
N ALA A 260 -16.86 5.07 30.42
CA ALA A 260 -16.34 6.42 30.34
C ALA A 260 -16.60 7.24 31.62
N GLY A 261 -15.56 7.86 32.14
CA GLY A 261 -15.57 8.64 33.38
C GLY A 261 -15.36 7.85 34.66
N GLN A 262 -15.34 6.52 34.60
CA GLN A 262 -14.93 5.66 35.71
C GLN A 262 -13.41 5.70 35.85
N ARG A 263 -12.91 5.41 37.05
CA ARG A 263 -11.48 5.26 37.33
C ARG A 263 -11.26 3.99 38.16
N GLY A 264 -10.18 3.30 37.90
CA GLY A 264 -9.78 2.07 38.56
C GLY A 264 -8.31 1.77 38.41
N ASP A 265 -7.94 0.57 38.72
CA ASP A 265 -6.57 0.09 38.58
C ASP A 265 -6.30 -0.29 37.12
N VAL A 266 -5.07 -0.06 36.66
CA VAL A 266 -4.68 -0.22 35.27
C VAL A 266 -3.21 -0.63 35.16
N ALA A 267 -2.95 -1.71 34.46
CA ALA A 267 -1.61 -2.04 34.01
C ALA A 267 -1.19 -1.10 32.87
N VAL A 268 0.06 -0.67 32.87
CA VAL A 268 0.56 0.22 31.81
C VAL A 268 1.81 -0.35 31.20
N ALA A 269 1.80 -0.51 29.87
CA ALA A 269 2.99 -0.77 29.09
C ALA A 269 3.42 0.45 28.28
N LYS A 270 4.72 0.56 28.09
CA LYS A 270 5.37 1.53 27.20
C LYS A 270 6.17 0.77 26.18
N GLU A 271 5.83 0.96 24.90
CA GLU A 271 6.51 0.28 23.81
C GLU A 271 7.28 1.25 22.92
N LEU A 272 8.43 0.79 22.47
CA LEU A 272 9.16 1.34 21.33
C LEU A 272 9.22 0.27 20.24
N LYS A 273 8.86 0.65 19.01
CA LYS A 273 9.09 -0.13 17.81
C LYS A 273 9.97 0.64 16.87
N ASP A 274 11.03 0.00 16.37
CA ASP A 274 11.90 0.49 15.30
C ASP A 274 11.91 -0.55 14.18
N ARG A 275 11.49 -0.16 12.97
CA ARG A 275 11.35 -1.06 11.84
C ARG A 275 11.77 -0.41 10.53
N GLU A 276 12.57 -1.13 9.75
CA GLU A 276 12.77 -0.87 8.32
C GLU A 276 12.12 -1.98 7.49
N GLU A 277 11.20 -1.61 6.62
CA GLU A 277 10.53 -2.51 5.69
C GLU A 277 10.77 -2.04 4.24
N THR A 278 11.11 -2.96 3.36
CA THR A 278 11.23 -2.70 1.93
C THR A 278 10.34 -3.64 1.14
N GLN A 279 9.46 -3.09 0.31
CA GLN A 279 8.65 -3.83 -0.64
C GLN A 279 9.07 -3.51 -2.07
N GLU A 280 9.18 -4.54 -2.90
CA GLU A 280 9.51 -4.42 -4.32
C GLU A 280 8.49 -5.17 -5.18
N ILE A 281 8.12 -4.58 -6.31
CA ILE A 281 7.30 -5.22 -7.34
C ILE A 281 8.01 -5.07 -8.68
N SER A 282 8.21 -6.18 -9.38
CA SER A 282 8.72 -6.20 -10.76
C SER A 282 7.74 -6.93 -11.65
N SER A 283 7.48 -6.38 -12.84
CA SER A 283 6.60 -6.99 -13.83
C SER A 283 7.17 -6.84 -15.23
N PHE A 284 7.22 -7.95 -15.97
CA PHE A 284 7.65 -8.02 -17.35
C PHE A 284 6.60 -8.76 -18.16
N VAL A 285 6.04 -8.09 -19.17
CA VAL A 285 4.97 -8.64 -19.99
C VAL A 285 5.31 -8.46 -21.45
N PHE A 286 5.47 -9.58 -22.16
CA PHE A 286 5.59 -9.62 -23.60
C PHE A 286 4.32 -10.18 -24.23
N GLY A 287 3.84 -9.57 -25.29
CA GLY A 287 2.66 -10.06 -25.97
C GLY A 287 2.48 -9.42 -27.34
N GLY A 288 1.37 -9.74 -27.93
CA GLY A 288 1.03 -9.21 -29.24
C GLY A 288 -0.31 -9.69 -29.75
N GLN A 289 -0.69 -9.10 -30.87
CA GLN A 289 -1.92 -9.41 -31.57
C GLN A 289 -1.60 -9.68 -33.05
N HIS A 290 -2.24 -10.68 -33.62
CA HIS A 290 -2.12 -11.01 -35.04
C HIS A 290 -3.49 -11.23 -35.67
N PHE A 291 -3.72 -10.57 -36.81
CA PHE A 291 -4.94 -10.71 -37.63
C PHE A 291 -4.69 -11.67 -38.80
N TRP A 292 -5.47 -12.74 -38.87
CA TRP A 292 -5.49 -13.64 -40.05
C TRP A 292 -6.73 -13.38 -40.91
N GLY A 293 -6.49 -12.80 -42.08
CA GLY A 293 -7.58 -12.32 -42.93
C GLY A 293 -8.43 -11.29 -42.20
N ASP A 294 -9.74 -11.28 -42.52
CA ASP A 294 -10.68 -10.30 -41.99
C ASP A 294 -11.43 -10.80 -40.72
N ASP A 295 -11.31 -12.10 -40.42
CA ASP A 295 -12.21 -12.75 -39.46
C ASP A 295 -11.53 -13.22 -38.16
N TRP A 296 -10.22 -13.45 -38.18
CA TRP A 296 -9.54 -14.05 -37.03
C TRP A 296 -8.56 -13.11 -36.36
N ILE A 297 -8.61 -13.09 -35.03
CA ILE A 297 -7.67 -12.39 -34.20
C ILE A 297 -7.04 -13.39 -33.24
N MET A 298 -5.73 -13.39 -33.15
CA MET A 298 -4.96 -14.09 -32.13
C MET A 298 -4.33 -13.08 -31.18
N ASP A 299 -4.58 -13.24 -29.91
CA ASP A 299 -3.90 -12.52 -28.83
C ASP A 299 -3.03 -13.48 -28.06
N PHE A 300 -1.78 -13.12 -27.80
CA PHE A 300 -0.88 -13.92 -26.97
C PHE A 300 -0.15 -13.04 -25.98
N GLN A 301 0.14 -13.61 -24.81
CA GLN A 301 0.83 -12.91 -23.73
C GLN A 301 1.66 -13.89 -22.92
N ALA A 302 2.87 -13.49 -22.57
CA ALA A 302 3.73 -14.14 -21.59
C ALA A 302 4.14 -13.11 -20.56
N GLY A 303 4.02 -13.43 -19.28
CA GLY A 303 4.33 -12.52 -18.20
C GLY A 303 5.08 -13.19 -17.07
N TYR A 304 5.94 -12.40 -16.45
CA TYR A 304 6.65 -12.75 -15.23
C TYR A 304 6.58 -11.56 -14.28
N SER A 305 6.12 -11.80 -13.07
CA SER A 305 6.01 -10.77 -12.04
C SER A 305 6.49 -11.30 -10.70
N THR A 306 7.21 -10.49 -9.97
CA THR A 306 7.66 -10.80 -8.61
C THR A 306 7.23 -9.69 -7.68
N ALA A 307 6.90 -10.05 -6.44
CA ALA A 307 6.74 -9.13 -5.32
C ALA A 307 7.53 -9.67 -4.14
N SER A 308 8.21 -8.81 -3.41
CA SER A 308 8.93 -9.18 -2.19
C SER A 308 8.73 -8.14 -1.10
N GLU A 309 8.79 -8.60 0.15
CA GLU A 309 8.86 -7.78 1.34
C GLU A 309 10.02 -8.26 2.19
N LYS A 310 10.84 -7.32 2.62
CA LYS A 310 11.99 -7.57 3.49
C LYS A 310 11.97 -6.62 4.66
N THR A 311 11.99 -7.19 5.85
CA THR A 311 12.22 -6.49 7.11
C THR A 311 13.51 -7.05 7.68
N PRO A 312 14.66 -6.42 7.37
CA PRO A 312 15.95 -6.93 7.83
C PRO A 312 16.07 -6.91 9.35
N GLN A 313 15.41 -5.93 9.98
CA GLN A 313 15.37 -5.79 11.43
C GLN A 313 14.07 -5.06 11.83
N GLU A 314 13.38 -5.61 12.82
CA GLU A 314 12.34 -4.97 13.60
C GLU A 314 12.69 -5.19 15.07
N ILE A 315 12.70 -4.12 15.86
CA ILE A 315 12.94 -4.18 17.31
C ILE A 315 11.70 -3.64 18.00
N ASN A 316 11.17 -4.41 18.94
CA ASN A 316 10.12 -4.00 19.86
C ASN A 316 10.65 -4.13 21.29
N ALA A 317 10.68 -3.02 22.02
CA ALA A 317 11.05 -3.01 23.43
C ALA A 317 9.84 -2.62 24.29
N THR A 318 9.48 -3.44 25.25
CA THR A 318 8.32 -3.27 26.12
C THR A 318 8.73 -3.11 27.57
N PHE A 319 8.30 -2.02 28.18
CA PHE A 319 8.43 -1.76 29.62
C PHE A 319 7.04 -1.76 30.24
N GLU A 320 6.85 -2.53 31.30
CA GLU A 320 5.58 -2.68 31.99
C GLU A 320 5.66 -2.21 33.43
N THR A 321 4.52 -1.81 33.98
CA THR A 321 4.42 -1.52 35.41
C THR A 321 4.53 -2.77 36.24
N ASP A 322 5.33 -2.74 37.33
CA ASP A 322 5.47 -3.89 38.25
C ASP A 322 4.18 -4.21 39.00
N ASP A 323 3.36 -3.21 39.29
CA ASP A 323 2.03 -3.30 39.92
C ASP A 323 1.07 -2.37 39.14
N ASP A 324 -0.23 -2.68 39.18
CA ASP A 324 -1.27 -1.83 38.61
C ASP A 324 -1.25 -0.42 39.21
N LEU A 325 -1.39 0.57 38.35
CA LEU A 325 -1.46 1.98 38.77
C LEU A 325 -2.91 2.37 39.06
N ALA A 326 -3.13 3.06 40.19
CA ALA A 326 -4.46 3.46 40.61
C ALA A 326 -4.99 4.68 39.82
N ASN A 327 -6.33 4.84 39.81
CA ASN A 327 -7.04 6.01 39.26
C ASN A 327 -6.91 6.23 37.73
N GLY A 328 -6.54 5.22 36.94
CA GLY A 328 -6.57 5.28 35.50
C GLY A 328 -8.00 5.18 34.93
N GLY A 329 -8.18 5.59 33.68
CA GLY A 329 -9.48 5.51 32.99
C GLY A 329 -9.55 6.35 31.71
N PHE A 330 -10.75 6.52 31.17
CA PHE A 330 -10.97 7.36 29.99
C PHE A 330 -12.25 8.21 30.08
N SER A 331 -12.30 9.32 29.31
CA SER A 331 -13.30 10.38 29.52
C SER A 331 -14.63 10.17 28.77
N ASN A 332 -14.61 9.59 27.58
CA ASN A 332 -15.83 9.42 26.75
C ASN A 332 -15.65 8.32 25.69
N THR A 333 -16.77 7.78 25.19
CA THR A 333 -16.79 6.65 24.25
C THR A 333 -16.55 7.03 22.79
N ARG A 334 -16.80 8.29 22.40
CA ARG A 334 -16.68 8.70 21.00
C ARG A 334 -15.29 9.16 20.62
N LYS A 335 -14.62 9.82 21.55
CA LYS A 335 -13.22 10.25 21.45
C LYS A 335 -12.60 9.99 22.82
N PRO A 336 -12.18 8.77 23.08
CA PRO A 336 -11.58 8.44 24.36
C PRO A 336 -10.35 9.33 24.61
N LEU A 337 -10.31 9.97 25.76
CA LEU A 337 -9.16 10.70 26.24
C LEU A 337 -8.70 10.03 27.52
N LEU A 338 -7.42 9.79 27.62
CA LEU A 338 -6.83 9.20 28.81
C LEU A 338 -7.12 10.05 30.06
N LEU A 339 -7.53 9.40 31.11
CA LEU A 339 -7.46 9.88 32.48
C LEU A 339 -6.27 9.18 33.13
N ALA A 340 -5.09 9.80 33.03
CA ALA A 340 -3.82 9.20 33.40
C ALA A 340 -3.88 8.66 34.85
N PRO A 341 -3.34 7.46 35.11
CA PRO A 341 -3.26 6.91 36.46
C PRO A 341 -2.21 7.61 37.30
N ASP A 342 -2.33 7.47 38.61
CA ASP A 342 -1.36 7.98 39.56
C ASP A 342 -0.01 7.28 39.36
N GLY A 343 1.09 8.03 39.29
CA GLY A 343 2.43 7.48 39.11
C GLY A 343 2.81 7.14 37.65
N PHE A 344 1.93 7.40 36.68
CA PHE A 344 2.18 7.14 35.24
C PHE A 344 3.51 7.75 34.73
N ALA A 345 3.90 8.92 35.25
CA ALA A 345 5.12 9.61 34.86
C ALA A 345 6.37 9.15 35.63
N ASP A 346 6.21 8.28 36.61
CA ASP A 346 7.37 7.82 37.40
C ASP A 346 8.01 6.60 36.74
N ALA A 347 9.17 6.82 36.11
CA ALA A 347 9.93 5.76 35.44
C ALA A 347 10.31 4.61 36.39
N GLY A 348 10.32 4.84 37.70
CA GLY A 348 10.59 3.79 38.71
C GLY A 348 9.47 2.76 38.84
N ASN A 349 8.30 3.00 38.25
CA ASN A 349 7.20 2.06 38.24
C ASN A 349 7.26 1.03 37.07
N TYR A 350 8.23 1.17 36.17
CA TYR A 350 8.32 0.35 34.97
C TYR A 350 9.59 -0.49 34.96
N SER A 351 9.45 -1.76 34.68
CA SER A 351 10.54 -2.70 34.43
C SER A 351 10.54 -3.09 32.95
N LEU A 352 11.72 -3.36 32.38
CA LEU A 352 11.83 -3.91 31.03
C LEU A 352 11.27 -5.34 31.04
N ALA A 353 10.15 -5.55 30.34
CA ALA A 353 9.49 -6.84 30.24
C ALA A 353 10.19 -7.71 29.20
N GLU A 354 10.35 -7.18 27.98
CA GLU A 354 11.01 -7.91 26.90
C GLU A 354 11.60 -6.97 25.85
N ILE A 355 12.56 -7.49 25.11
CA ILE A 355 12.98 -6.96 23.81
C ILE A 355 12.77 -8.07 22.80
N GLU A 356 11.95 -7.80 21.78
CA GLU A 356 11.77 -8.68 20.65
C GLU A 356 12.53 -8.13 19.45
N GLU A 357 13.39 -8.96 18.85
CA GLU A 357 14.03 -8.69 17.57
C GLU A 357 13.45 -9.65 16.53
N ALA A 358 13.03 -9.12 15.40
CA ALA A 358 12.49 -9.90 14.31
C ALA A 358 13.12 -9.53 12.97
N ASN A 359 13.24 -10.51 12.09
CA ASN A 359 13.46 -10.27 10.67
C ASN A 359 12.53 -11.15 9.83
N SER A 360 12.18 -10.63 8.65
CA SER A 360 11.36 -11.38 7.71
C SER A 360 11.77 -11.13 6.26
N ASP A 361 11.61 -12.15 5.44
CA ASP A 361 11.80 -12.09 3.98
C ASP A 361 10.65 -12.87 3.32
N THR A 362 9.92 -12.23 2.43
CA THR A 362 8.85 -12.86 1.67
C THR A 362 9.08 -12.59 0.18
N GLU A 363 8.98 -13.63 -0.63
CA GLU A 363 9.00 -13.53 -2.09
C GLU A 363 7.79 -14.27 -2.69
N ASP A 364 7.10 -13.60 -3.60
CA ASP A 364 5.93 -14.12 -4.32
C ASP A 364 6.15 -13.93 -5.82
N THR A 365 6.15 -15.01 -6.56
CA THR A 365 6.46 -15.04 -7.99
C THR A 365 5.27 -15.55 -8.80
N GLN A 366 4.95 -14.86 -9.89
CA GLN A 366 3.86 -15.20 -10.80
C GLN A 366 4.39 -15.34 -12.23
N THR A 367 4.10 -16.46 -12.88
CA THR A 367 4.36 -16.69 -14.32
C THR A 367 3.07 -17.02 -15.03
N ASP A 368 2.77 -16.29 -16.09
CA ASP A 368 1.55 -16.45 -16.89
C ASP A 368 1.89 -16.64 -18.37
N LEU A 369 1.18 -17.57 -19.02
CA LEU A 369 1.14 -17.73 -20.48
C LEU A 369 -0.32 -17.74 -20.91
N LYS A 370 -0.69 -16.87 -21.85
CA LYS A 370 -2.06 -16.75 -22.36
C LYS A 370 -2.08 -16.76 -23.87
N LEU A 371 -3.06 -17.45 -24.46
CA LEU A 371 -3.30 -17.50 -25.89
C LEU A 371 -4.79 -17.53 -26.14
N ASP A 372 -5.30 -16.51 -26.82
CA ASP A 372 -6.71 -16.36 -27.19
C ASP A 372 -6.87 -16.27 -28.70
N PHE A 373 -7.96 -16.83 -29.18
CA PHE A 373 -8.42 -16.71 -30.59
C PHE A 373 -9.84 -16.16 -30.60
N THR A 374 -10.03 -15.09 -31.35
CA THR A 374 -11.37 -14.51 -31.58
C THR A 374 -11.70 -14.63 -33.04
N ARG A 375 -12.88 -15.18 -33.32
CA ARG A 375 -13.44 -15.21 -34.69
C ARG A 375 -14.60 -14.23 -34.76
N GLN A 376 -14.50 -13.27 -35.70
CA GLN A 376 -15.59 -12.38 -36.06
C GLN A 376 -16.54 -13.11 -37.03
N LEU A 377 -17.82 -12.95 -36.83
CA LEU A 377 -18.84 -13.58 -37.66
C LEU A 377 -20.13 -12.75 -37.66
N TYR A 378 -21.05 -13.09 -38.56
CA TYR A 378 -22.38 -12.51 -38.55
C TYR A 378 -23.41 -13.58 -38.20
N TRP A 379 -24.31 -13.26 -37.30
CA TRP A 379 -25.41 -14.09 -36.89
C TRP A 379 -26.72 -13.31 -37.09
N ASN A 380 -27.60 -13.80 -38.03
CA ASN A 380 -28.81 -13.08 -38.44
C ASN A 380 -28.55 -11.61 -38.82
N ASP A 381 -27.54 -11.38 -39.67
CA ASP A 381 -27.08 -10.05 -40.11
C ASP A 381 -26.63 -9.09 -39.00
N GLN A 382 -26.41 -9.59 -37.79
CA GLN A 382 -25.82 -8.85 -36.72
C GLN A 382 -24.35 -9.27 -36.51
N PRO A 383 -23.43 -8.33 -36.20
CA PRO A 383 -22.07 -8.67 -35.85
C PRO A 383 -22.05 -9.52 -34.57
N ALA A 384 -21.28 -10.60 -34.60
CA ALA A 384 -21.10 -11.52 -33.51
C ALA A 384 -19.64 -11.97 -33.45
N SER A 385 -19.18 -12.47 -32.32
CA SER A 385 -17.86 -13.06 -32.19
C SER A 385 -17.88 -14.30 -31.31
N ILE A 386 -16.93 -15.19 -31.57
CA ILE A 386 -16.63 -16.35 -30.72
C ILE A 386 -15.18 -16.20 -30.29
N LYS A 387 -14.94 -16.16 -28.97
CA LYS A 387 -13.61 -16.16 -28.38
C LYS A 387 -13.38 -17.45 -27.61
N PHE A 388 -12.21 -18.04 -27.78
CA PHE A 388 -11.72 -19.19 -27.01
C PHE A 388 -10.24 -19.14 -26.87
N GLY A 389 -9.71 -19.73 -25.79
CA GLY A 389 -8.29 -19.67 -25.50
C GLY A 389 -7.91 -20.54 -24.33
N ALA A 390 -6.67 -20.38 -23.90
CA ALA A 390 -6.12 -21.06 -22.74
C ALA A 390 -5.14 -20.13 -22.01
N LYS A 391 -5.13 -20.23 -20.69
CA LYS A 391 -4.13 -19.61 -19.83
C LYS A 391 -3.47 -20.67 -18.96
N LEU A 392 -2.16 -20.61 -18.87
CA LEU A 392 -1.36 -21.33 -17.89
C LEU A 392 -0.80 -20.32 -16.91
N SER A 393 -1.01 -20.56 -15.62
CA SER A 393 -0.60 -19.67 -14.54
C SER A 393 0.07 -20.48 -13.45
N GLN A 394 1.24 -20.06 -13.03
CA GLN A 394 1.98 -20.63 -11.91
C GLN A 394 2.35 -19.52 -10.94
N ARG A 395 2.11 -19.76 -9.66
CA ARG A 395 2.48 -18.86 -8.57
C ARG A 395 3.19 -19.64 -7.49
N ASP A 396 4.30 -19.10 -7.03
CA ASP A 396 5.08 -19.64 -5.93
C ASP A 396 5.30 -18.51 -4.91
N LYS A 397 4.97 -18.77 -3.63
CA LYS A 397 5.16 -17.81 -2.54
C LYS A 397 5.90 -18.51 -1.41
N GLU A 398 7.01 -17.90 -1.01
CA GLU A 398 7.86 -18.34 0.09
C GLU A 398 7.99 -17.21 1.11
N GLY A 399 8.07 -17.54 2.39
CA GLY A 399 8.29 -16.57 3.47
C GLY A 399 9.10 -17.22 4.58
N ASP A 400 10.02 -16.45 5.14
CA ASP A 400 10.83 -16.80 6.30
C ASP A 400 10.70 -15.68 7.35
N VAL A 401 10.47 -16.06 8.61
CA VAL A 401 10.34 -15.14 9.74
C VAL A 401 11.13 -15.71 10.90
N ASN A 402 12.01 -14.91 11.45
CA ASN A 402 12.77 -15.27 12.64
C ASN A 402 12.49 -14.23 13.72
N ILE A 403 12.21 -14.70 14.94
CA ILE A 403 11.92 -13.88 16.10
C ILE A 403 12.77 -14.34 17.27
N TRP A 404 13.42 -13.40 17.94
CA TRP A 404 14.18 -13.61 19.16
C TRP A 404 13.61 -12.73 20.26
N THR A 405 13.28 -13.35 21.39
CA THR A 405 12.78 -12.63 22.57
C THR A 405 13.84 -12.64 23.66
N HIS A 406 14.12 -11.47 24.21
CA HIS A 406 15.04 -11.24 25.31
C HIS A 406 14.24 -10.70 26.49
N GLU A 407 14.36 -11.33 27.65
CA GLU A 407 13.72 -10.94 28.90
C GLU A 407 14.79 -10.50 29.92
N PRO A 408 15.31 -9.27 29.82
CA PRO A 408 16.33 -8.81 30.75
C PRO A 408 15.71 -8.34 32.06
N ASP A 409 16.36 -8.65 33.18
CA ASP A 409 16.00 -8.16 34.51
C ASP A 409 16.61 -6.75 34.70
N ALA A 410 15.98 -5.73 34.13
CA ALA A 410 16.41 -4.35 34.22
C ALA A 410 15.21 -3.41 34.34
N SER A 411 15.36 -2.32 35.12
CA SER A 411 14.29 -1.33 35.26
C SER A 411 14.47 -0.15 34.31
N LEU A 412 13.39 0.52 33.95
CA LEU A 412 13.41 1.70 33.09
C LEU A 412 14.28 2.82 33.68
N THR A 413 14.45 2.88 35.00
CA THR A 413 15.33 3.84 35.68
C THR A 413 16.81 3.64 35.39
N ASP A 414 17.23 2.42 35.05
CA ASP A 414 18.63 2.10 34.74
C ASP A 414 19.07 2.74 33.41
N TYR A 415 18.10 3.10 32.58
CA TYR A 415 18.28 3.65 31.26
C TYR A 415 17.92 5.13 31.15
N ARG A 416 17.56 5.76 32.23
CA ARG A 416 16.97 7.11 32.28
C ARG A 416 17.93 8.23 31.91
N GLU A 417 19.23 8.02 31.88
CA GLU A 417 20.19 9.08 31.59
C GLU A 417 20.03 9.68 30.18
N ASN A 418 19.35 9.00 29.30
CA ASN A 418 19.18 9.40 27.89
C ASN A 418 17.73 9.72 27.50
N VAL A 419 16.76 9.63 28.41
CA VAL A 419 15.34 9.80 28.10
C VAL A 419 14.73 10.90 28.96
N ASP A 420 14.29 11.99 28.34
CA ASP A 420 13.54 13.05 28.99
C ASP A 420 12.06 12.68 29.10
N TYR A 421 11.64 12.20 30.27
CA TYR A 421 10.24 11.88 30.58
C TYR A 421 9.41 13.12 30.89
N ALA A 422 9.49 14.17 30.08
CA ALA A 422 8.54 15.24 30.20
C ALA A 422 7.15 14.69 29.85
N LEU A 423 6.25 14.63 30.83
CA LEU A 423 4.84 14.49 30.53
C LEU A 423 4.45 15.66 29.65
N GLY A 424 4.33 15.38 28.35
CA GLY A 424 3.51 16.21 27.52
C GLY A 424 2.10 16.26 28.12
N PRO A 425 1.35 17.31 27.88
CA PRO A 425 0.01 17.41 28.41
C PRO A 425 -0.87 16.32 27.77
N PHE A 426 -1.01 15.16 28.42
CA PHE A 426 -2.17 14.30 28.20
C PHE A 426 -3.40 15.02 28.74
N GLY A 427 -3.55 16.28 28.35
CA GLY A 427 -4.72 17.07 28.60
C GLY A 427 -5.83 16.70 27.63
N PRO A 428 -6.99 17.35 27.72
CA PRO A 428 -8.18 17.01 26.94
C PRO A 428 -8.06 17.23 25.40
N GLY A 429 -6.87 17.29 24.86
CA GLY A 429 -6.54 17.23 23.45
C GLY A 429 -5.33 16.38 23.34
N ILE A 430 -5.39 15.28 22.61
CA ILE A 430 -4.23 14.48 22.22
C ILE A 430 -3.41 15.32 21.23
N ASN A 431 -2.80 16.36 21.73
CA ASN A 431 -1.90 17.22 20.96
C ASN A 431 -0.45 17.08 21.44
N SER A 432 -0.21 16.16 22.36
CA SER A 432 1.14 15.81 22.76
C SER A 432 1.48 14.49 22.13
N SER A 433 2.50 14.50 21.32
CA SER A 433 3.08 13.28 20.82
C SER A 433 3.55 12.41 21.98
N VAL A 434 3.40 11.11 21.86
CA VAL A 434 3.95 10.15 22.82
C VAL A 434 5.47 10.33 22.90
N SER A 435 6.13 10.80 21.83
CA SER A 435 7.54 11.21 21.82
C SER A 435 7.88 12.24 22.89
N SER A 436 6.96 13.14 23.25
CA SER A 436 7.17 14.08 24.34
C SER A 436 7.23 13.43 25.73
N LEU A 437 6.77 12.20 25.86
CA LEU A 437 6.87 11.40 27.10
C LEU A 437 8.17 10.61 27.21
N LEU A 438 8.68 10.17 26.07
CA LEU A 438 9.84 9.30 26.00
C LEU A 438 11.13 10.06 25.62
N GLY A 439 11.06 11.40 25.51
CA GLY A 439 12.16 12.22 25.02
C GLY A 439 12.24 12.27 23.51
N ASP A 440 13.26 12.89 22.94
CA ASP A 440 13.42 13.16 21.50
C ASP A 440 13.63 11.91 20.61
N GLY A 441 12.93 10.81 20.88
CA GLY A 441 12.83 9.66 19.99
C GLY A 441 14.03 8.72 19.95
N GLU A 442 15.10 8.98 20.66
CA GLU A 442 16.20 8.04 20.80
C GLU A 442 16.02 7.21 22.08
N PHE A 443 15.35 6.07 21.94
CA PHE A 443 15.41 5.01 22.93
C PHE A 443 16.76 4.29 22.78
N GLN A 444 17.86 5.02 23.09
CA GLN A 444 19.23 4.49 23.03
C GLN A 444 19.46 3.26 23.94
N VAL A 445 18.48 2.94 24.74
CA VAL A 445 18.43 1.78 25.61
C VAL A 445 18.40 0.47 24.83
N VAL A 446 17.76 0.46 23.67
CA VAL A 446 17.63 -0.79 22.89
C VAL A 446 18.98 -1.24 22.37
N ASP A 447 19.80 -0.31 21.89
CA ASP A 447 21.15 -0.64 21.39
C ASP A 447 22.08 -1.16 22.49
N SER A 448 21.93 -0.72 23.75
CA SER A 448 22.75 -1.18 24.86
C SER A 448 22.26 -2.46 25.52
N ALA A 449 21.02 -2.86 25.27
CA ALA A 449 20.45 -4.10 25.81
C ALA A 449 20.62 -5.29 24.85
N ILE A 450 20.93 -5.02 23.57
CA ILE A 450 21.18 -6.03 22.55
C ILE A 450 22.68 -6.36 22.41
N GLU A 451 23.60 -5.48 22.89
CA GLU A 451 25.03 -5.77 23.00
C GLU A 451 25.36 -6.63 24.25
#